data_f90d558c6f696b1858f606590c4c649e
#
_entry.id   f90d558c6f696b1858f606590c4c649e
#
_cell.length_a   1.000
_cell.length_b   1.000
_cell.length_c   1.000
_cell.angle_alpha   90.00
_cell.angle_beta   90.00
_cell.angle_gamma   90.00
#
_symmetry.space_group_name_H-M   'P 1'
#
loop_
_entity.id
_entity.type
_entity.pdbx_description
1 polymer ?
#
loop_
_entity_poly.entity_id
_entity_poly.type
_entity_poly.pdbx_seq_one_letter_code
_entity_poly.pdbx_strand_id
1 'polypeptide(L)'
;MVAYESCKKAEKDSFAPDVPVKPLSELYARKVYARVSHEKELPALTIPNLYQEIIRNGIRHPKIVLAQAILETGWFRSPLCRNRHNLFGLTDPKTGKYYEFNHWTESVRAYYTKVQYRYCQKNQTSTSDVDYLKWLQQIGYAEAPMYIQSVKEIMKRNL
;
A
#
# COMPACT_ATOMS: atom_id res chain seq x y z
N MET A 1 9.79 -26.70 -40.14
CA MET A 1 10.56 -26.24 -41.29
C MET A 1 9.59 -25.48 -42.20
N VAL A 2 9.93 -24.29 -42.62
CA VAL A 2 9.14 -23.29 -43.35
C VAL A 2 8.52 -22.25 -42.43
N ALA A 3 9.17 -21.12 -42.33
CA ALA A 3 8.79 -19.74 -42.49
C ALA A 3 9.81 -18.81 -41.85
N TYR A 4 11.00 -18.76 -42.40
CA TYR A 4 12.03 -17.78 -42.06
C TYR A 4 12.60 -17.14 -43.33
N GLU A 5 11.73 -16.61 -44.16
CA GLU A 5 12.13 -15.78 -45.31
C GLU A 5 10.95 -14.92 -45.77
N SER A 6 10.80 -13.73 -45.20
CA SER A 6 10.10 -12.61 -45.82
C SER A 6 10.23 -11.34 -44.98
N CYS A 7 11.43 -10.80 -44.87
CA CYS A 7 11.62 -9.43 -44.42
C CYS A 7 12.93 -8.86 -44.95
N LYS A 8 13.14 -8.96 -46.25
CA LYS A 8 14.14 -8.19 -46.99
C LYS A 8 13.56 -7.71 -48.30
N LYS A 9 12.90 -6.53 -48.24
CA LYS A 9 12.75 -5.59 -49.36
C LYS A 9 11.82 -4.45 -48.93
N ALA A 10 12.40 -3.38 -48.43
CA ALA A 10 11.91 -2.03 -48.59
C ALA A 10 13.00 -1.08 -48.08
N GLU A 11 14.09 -1.02 -48.77
CA GLU A 11 14.98 0.13 -48.80
C GLU A 11 14.73 0.83 -50.13
N LYS A 12 14.26 2.09 -50.01
CA LYS A 12 14.72 3.26 -50.75
C LYS A 12 13.63 4.30 -50.89
N ASP A 13 14.06 5.53 -50.57
CA ASP A 13 13.53 6.81 -51.02
C ASP A 13 12.36 7.40 -50.24
N SER A 14 12.69 8.23 -49.24
CA SER A 14 12.24 9.64 -49.25
C SER A 14 13.07 10.48 -48.31
N PHE A 15 13.85 11.34 -48.91
CA PHE A 15 14.54 12.48 -48.26
C PHE A 15 13.45 13.41 -47.70
N ALA A 16 13.26 13.40 -46.41
CA ALA A 16 12.44 14.41 -45.73
C ALA A 16 13.34 15.59 -45.37
N PRO A 17 12.81 16.85 -45.48
CA PRO A 17 13.61 18.05 -45.27
C PRO A 17 14.06 18.17 -43.82
N ASP A 18 15.23 18.79 -43.64
CA ASP A 18 15.88 19.13 -42.37
C ASP A 18 14.91 19.79 -41.35
N VAL A 19 14.33 18.97 -40.50
CA VAL A 19 13.74 19.41 -39.26
C VAL A 19 14.87 19.41 -38.24
N PRO A 20 15.20 20.56 -37.58
CA PRO A 20 16.26 20.58 -36.59
C PRO A 20 15.91 19.63 -35.44
N VAL A 21 16.59 18.49 -35.41
CA VAL A 21 16.46 17.50 -34.34
C VAL A 21 17.07 18.12 -33.09
N LYS A 22 16.20 18.51 -32.15
CA LYS A 22 16.68 18.95 -30.83
C LYS A 22 17.54 17.86 -30.21
N PRO A 23 18.71 18.22 -29.64
CA PRO A 23 19.62 17.23 -29.11
C PRO A 23 18.90 16.35 -28.06
N LEU A 24 19.13 15.05 -28.15
CA LEU A 24 18.58 14.02 -27.25
C LEU A 24 18.75 14.37 -25.76
N SER A 25 19.77 15.18 -25.41
CA SER A 25 20.01 15.72 -24.07
C SER A 25 18.88 16.64 -23.55
N GLU A 26 18.26 17.47 -24.41
CA GLU A 26 17.12 18.32 -24.00
C GLU A 26 15.83 17.55 -23.79
N LEU A 27 15.59 16.52 -24.60
CA LEU A 27 14.44 15.64 -24.44
C LEU A 27 14.59 14.75 -23.19
N TYR A 28 15.81 14.33 -22.88
CA TYR A 28 16.10 13.58 -21.67
C TYR A 28 15.99 14.45 -20.42
N ALA A 29 16.52 15.65 -20.45
CA ALA A 29 16.39 16.64 -19.38
C ALA A 29 14.92 16.95 -19.09
N ARG A 30 14.09 17.22 -20.10
CA ARG A 30 12.64 17.45 -19.92
C ARG A 30 11.92 16.25 -19.34
N LYS A 31 12.25 15.02 -19.75
CA LYS A 31 11.66 13.79 -19.17
C LYS A 31 12.12 13.56 -17.73
N VAL A 32 13.36 13.87 -17.41
CA VAL A 32 13.90 13.75 -16.04
C VAL A 32 13.28 14.86 -15.16
N TYR A 33 13.23 16.11 -15.62
CA TYR A 33 12.57 17.19 -14.88
C TYR A 33 11.06 16.96 -14.72
N ALA A 34 10.37 16.42 -15.71
CA ALA A 34 8.96 16.06 -15.58
C ALA A 34 8.73 14.87 -14.62
N ARG A 35 9.72 13.98 -14.46
CA ARG A 35 9.67 12.93 -13.44
C ARG A 35 9.98 13.45 -12.04
N VAL A 36 10.89 14.39 -11.91
CA VAL A 36 11.27 15.00 -10.62
C VAL A 36 10.19 15.96 -10.12
N SER A 37 9.49 16.67 -11.01
CA SER A 37 8.36 17.54 -10.64
C SER A 37 7.07 16.79 -10.27
N HIS A 38 7.04 15.47 -10.37
CA HIS A 38 6.00 14.59 -9.87
C HIS A 38 6.48 13.67 -8.74
N GLU A 39 7.43 14.09 -7.92
CA GLU A 39 7.53 13.56 -6.56
C GLU A 39 6.22 13.93 -5.88
N LYS A 40 5.28 13.01 -5.97
CA LYS A 40 3.98 13.10 -5.32
C LYS A 40 4.28 13.21 -3.84
N GLU A 41 4.13 14.41 -3.30
CA GLU A 41 4.32 14.67 -1.87
C GLU A 41 3.56 13.58 -1.09
N LEU A 42 4.28 12.86 -0.23
CA LEU A 42 3.69 11.74 0.50
C LEU A 42 2.57 12.26 1.40
N PRO A 43 1.39 11.64 1.42
CA PRO A 43 0.23 12.18 2.12
C PRO A 43 0.46 12.23 3.64
N ALA A 44 0.05 13.33 4.27
CA ALA A 44 0.03 13.42 5.73
C ALA A 44 -0.85 12.32 6.34
N LEU A 45 -0.47 11.84 7.52
CA LEU A 45 -1.26 10.86 8.27
C LEU A 45 -2.51 11.52 8.87
N THR A 46 -3.64 11.29 8.25
CA THR A 46 -4.98 11.69 8.69
C THR A 46 -5.94 10.53 8.52
N ILE A 47 -7.08 10.55 9.21
CA ILE A 47 -8.11 9.49 9.07
C ILE A 47 -8.56 9.33 7.61
N PRO A 48 -8.91 10.40 6.86
CA PRO A 48 -9.28 10.27 5.46
C PRO A 48 -8.17 9.69 4.58
N ASN A 49 -6.94 10.16 4.74
CA ASN A 49 -5.80 9.69 3.93
C ASN A 49 -5.48 8.23 4.25
N LEU A 50 -5.53 7.84 5.52
CA LEU A 50 -5.32 6.45 5.92
C LEU A 50 -6.42 5.54 5.36
N TYR A 51 -7.68 5.95 5.41
CA TYR A 51 -8.77 5.18 4.83
C TYR A 51 -8.60 4.98 3.31
N GLN A 52 -8.23 6.03 2.60
CA GLN A 52 -7.95 5.95 1.17
C GLN A 52 -6.75 5.03 0.86
N GLU A 53 -5.72 5.07 1.68
CA GLU A 53 -4.55 4.20 1.49
C GLU A 53 -4.89 2.73 1.76
N ILE A 54 -5.72 2.44 2.76
CA ILE A 54 -6.25 1.09 3.03
C ILE A 54 -7.00 0.56 1.81
N ILE A 55 -7.90 1.36 1.22
CA ILE A 55 -8.64 0.98 0.00
C ILE A 55 -7.69 0.79 -1.17
N ARG A 56 -6.74 1.70 -1.38
CA ARG A 56 -5.76 1.65 -2.49
C ARG A 56 -4.91 0.38 -2.45
N ASN A 57 -4.60 -0.13 -1.27
CA ASN A 57 -3.88 -1.38 -1.10
C ASN A 57 -4.77 -2.64 -1.25
N GLY A 58 -6.05 -2.50 -1.59
CA GLY A 58 -6.98 -3.62 -1.76
C GLY A 58 -7.31 -4.35 -0.45
N ILE A 59 -7.14 -3.68 0.69
CA ILE A 59 -7.42 -4.26 2.00
C ILE A 59 -8.93 -4.42 2.17
N ARG A 60 -9.34 -5.62 2.50
CA ARG A 60 -10.73 -5.95 2.84
C ARG A 60 -11.07 -5.45 4.24
N HIS A 61 -12.34 -5.18 4.49
CA HIS A 61 -12.84 -4.66 5.78
C HIS A 61 -12.16 -3.35 6.20
N PRO A 62 -12.12 -2.32 5.31
CA PRO A 62 -11.32 -1.12 5.51
C PRO A 62 -11.67 -0.36 6.78
N LYS A 63 -12.93 -0.38 7.21
CA LYS A 63 -13.36 0.25 8.48
C LYS A 63 -12.78 -0.44 9.71
N ILE A 64 -12.72 -1.78 9.70
CA ILE A 64 -12.09 -2.53 10.78
C ILE A 64 -10.60 -2.20 10.85
N VAL A 65 -9.91 -2.24 9.71
CA VAL A 65 -8.47 -2.00 9.66
C VAL A 65 -8.13 -0.55 10.04
N LEU A 66 -8.96 0.41 9.64
CA LEU A 66 -8.83 1.80 10.11
C LEU A 66 -9.00 1.89 11.64
N ALA A 67 -10.01 1.24 12.20
CA ALA A 67 -10.23 1.22 13.64
C ALA A 67 -9.07 0.54 14.40
N GLN A 68 -8.50 -0.52 13.84
CA GLN A 68 -7.28 -1.14 14.39
C GLN A 68 -6.11 -0.15 14.44
N ALA A 69 -5.82 0.54 13.34
CA ALA A 69 -4.74 1.53 13.29
C ALA A 69 -4.95 2.66 14.31
N ILE A 70 -6.17 3.15 14.46
CA ILE A 70 -6.52 4.16 15.47
C ILE A 70 -6.28 3.64 16.88
N LEU A 71 -6.69 2.41 17.16
CA LEU A 71 -6.51 1.77 18.48
C LEU A 71 -5.04 1.56 18.81
N GLU A 72 -4.30 0.91 17.92
CA GLU A 72 -2.88 0.58 18.07
C GLU A 72 -1.99 1.81 18.25
N THR A 73 -2.36 2.89 17.61
CA THR A 73 -1.58 4.13 17.65
C THR A 73 -2.04 5.12 18.71
N GLY A 74 -3.12 4.83 19.42
CA GLY A 74 -3.75 5.81 20.31
C GLY A 74 -4.03 7.13 19.59
N TRP A 75 -4.78 7.07 18.48
CA TRP A 75 -5.07 8.24 17.64
C TRP A 75 -3.81 8.88 17.06
N PHE A 76 -2.89 8.06 16.53
CA PHE A 76 -1.63 8.46 15.90
C PHE A 76 -0.62 9.15 16.85
N ARG A 77 -0.78 8.95 18.16
CA ARG A 77 0.05 9.60 19.18
C ARG A 77 1.18 8.72 19.72
N SER A 78 1.11 7.40 19.52
CA SER A 78 2.09 6.47 20.07
C SER A 78 3.51 6.72 19.54
N PRO A 79 4.55 6.48 20.35
CA PRO A 79 5.95 6.57 19.89
C PRO A 79 6.24 5.65 18.70
N LEU A 80 5.62 4.47 18.67
CA LEU A 80 5.77 3.51 17.57
C LEU A 80 5.25 4.08 16.25
N CYS A 81 4.11 4.78 16.29
CA CYS A 81 3.57 5.46 15.13
C CYS A 81 4.47 6.61 14.68
N ARG A 82 4.88 7.48 15.59
CA ARG A 82 5.62 8.71 15.29
C ARG A 82 7.06 8.46 14.83
N ASN A 83 7.74 7.53 15.49
CA ASN A 83 9.18 7.31 15.30
C ASN A 83 9.48 6.20 14.30
N ARG A 84 8.56 5.23 14.15
CA ARG A 84 8.76 4.06 13.28
C ARG A 84 7.71 3.91 12.19
N HIS A 85 6.75 4.85 12.09
CA HIS A 85 5.67 4.83 11.11
C HIS A 85 4.89 3.51 11.05
N ASN A 86 4.88 2.75 12.17
CA ASN A 86 4.24 1.45 12.28
C ASN A 86 2.86 1.59 12.92
N LEU A 87 1.82 1.60 12.09
CA LEU A 87 0.44 1.87 12.51
C LEU A 87 -0.26 0.66 13.15
N PHE A 88 0.28 -0.53 12.99
CA PHE A 88 -0.40 -1.78 13.35
C PHE A 88 0.39 -2.62 14.37
N GLY A 89 1.45 -2.08 14.96
CA GLY A 89 2.28 -2.84 15.88
C GLY A 89 2.95 -4.06 15.25
N LEU A 90 3.24 -4.03 13.95
CA LEU A 90 3.79 -5.16 13.23
C LEU A 90 5.22 -5.48 13.72
N THR A 91 5.46 -6.76 13.98
CA THR A 91 6.76 -7.28 14.41
C THR A 91 7.32 -8.28 13.41
N ASP A 92 8.63 -8.35 13.35
CA ASP A 92 9.33 -9.40 12.62
C ASP A 92 9.24 -10.71 13.42
N PRO A 93 8.64 -11.77 12.87
CA PRO A 93 8.46 -13.04 13.57
C PRO A 93 9.77 -13.75 13.91
N LYS A 94 10.87 -13.40 13.24
CA LYS A 94 12.19 -14.00 13.50
C LYS A 94 12.89 -13.35 14.68
N THR A 95 12.74 -12.04 14.82
CA THR A 95 13.49 -11.26 15.81
C THR A 95 12.63 -10.74 16.97
N GLY A 96 11.30 -10.75 16.82
CA GLY A 96 10.35 -10.15 17.75
C GLY A 96 10.40 -8.62 17.78
N LYS A 97 11.23 -7.98 16.95
CA LYS A 97 11.37 -6.52 16.91
C LYS A 97 10.28 -5.89 16.06
N TYR A 98 9.83 -4.72 16.45
CA TYR A 98 8.92 -3.92 15.63
C TYR A 98 9.56 -3.52 14.32
N TYR A 99 8.78 -3.60 13.23
CA TYR A 99 9.18 -3.03 11.95
C TYR A 99 9.26 -1.52 12.05
N GLU A 100 10.17 -0.96 11.27
CA GLU A 100 10.34 0.47 11.06
C GLU A 100 10.18 0.76 9.57
N PHE A 101 9.43 1.81 9.23
CA PHE A 101 9.10 2.19 7.87
C PHE A 101 9.56 3.64 7.63
N ASN A 102 9.86 3.97 6.37
CA ASN A 102 10.21 5.34 5.99
C ASN A 102 8.99 6.27 6.00
N HIS A 103 7.81 5.71 5.73
CA HIS A 103 6.56 6.44 5.73
C HIS A 103 5.40 5.52 6.18
N TRP A 104 4.36 6.10 6.78
CA TRP A 104 3.22 5.35 7.30
C TRP A 104 2.45 4.52 6.25
N THR A 105 2.46 4.93 4.99
CA THR A 105 1.84 4.17 3.88
C THR A 105 2.48 2.80 3.68
N GLU A 106 3.77 2.66 3.97
CA GLU A 106 4.46 1.37 3.90
C GLU A 106 3.93 0.39 4.96
N SER A 107 3.56 0.89 6.14
CA SER A 107 2.97 0.04 7.18
C SER A 107 1.58 -0.48 6.76
N VAL A 108 0.80 0.29 6.01
CA VAL A 108 -0.48 -0.18 5.42
C VAL A 108 -0.23 -1.32 4.43
N ARG A 109 0.76 -1.16 3.55
CA ARG A 109 1.17 -2.21 2.62
C ARG A 109 1.67 -3.46 3.33
N ALA A 110 2.43 -3.27 4.40
CA ALA A 110 2.92 -4.36 5.23
C ALA A 110 1.78 -5.11 5.93
N TYR A 111 0.74 -4.42 6.38
CA TYR A 111 -0.46 -5.05 6.93
C TYR A 111 -1.12 -5.98 5.91
N TYR A 112 -1.29 -5.54 4.67
CA TYR A 112 -1.82 -6.38 3.61
C TYR A 112 -0.99 -7.66 3.42
N THR A 113 0.32 -7.52 3.24
CA THR A 113 1.21 -8.65 2.91
C THR A 113 1.49 -9.58 4.09
N LYS A 114 1.43 -9.12 5.32
CA LYS A 114 1.80 -9.90 6.52
C LYS A 114 0.59 -10.42 7.30
N VAL A 115 -0.53 -9.69 7.29
CA VAL A 115 -1.73 -10.03 8.06
C VAL A 115 -2.84 -10.48 7.13
N GLN A 116 -3.38 -9.59 6.31
CA GLN A 116 -4.59 -9.86 5.54
C GLN A 116 -4.41 -10.92 4.46
N TYR A 117 -3.21 -11.08 3.93
CA TYR A 117 -2.89 -12.16 2.99
C TYR A 117 -3.33 -13.54 3.52
N ARG A 118 -3.14 -13.80 4.82
CA ARG A 118 -3.55 -15.07 5.46
C ARG A 118 -5.08 -15.23 5.51
N TYR A 119 -5.81 -14.13 5.68
CA TYR A 119 -7.27 -14.14 5.65
C TYR A 119 -7.79 -14.49 4.26
N CYS A 120 -7.24 -13.85 3.24
CA CYS A 120 -7.64 -14.07 1.86
C CYS A 120 -7.42 -15.52 1.40
N GLN A 121 -6.39 -16.20 1.89
CA GLN A 121 -6.14 -17.60 1.57
C GLN A 121 -7.16 -18.57 2.19
N LYS A 122 -7.65 -18.26 3.41
CA LYS A 122 -8.57 -19.15 4.13
C LYS A 122 -10.05 -18.88 3.83
N ASN A 123 -10.41 -17.63 3.57
CA ASN A 123 -11.81 -17.17 3.50
C ASN A 123 -12.08 -16.34 2.23
N GLN A 124 -11.70 -16.85 1.07
CA GLN A 124 -11.77 -16.12 -0.20
C GLN A 124 -13.16 -15.55 -0.54
N THR A 125 -14.24 -16.04 0.06
CA THR A 125 -15.62 -15.68 -0.25
C THR A 125 -16.31 -14.83 0.81
N SER A 126 -15.82 -14.78 2.06
CA SER A 126 -16.50 -14.03 3.11
C SER A 126 -16.21 -12.53 3.02
N THR A 127 -17.28 -11.74 2.91
CA THR A 127 -17.27 -10.27 2.99
C THR A 127 -17.76 -9.78 4.35
N SER A 128 -18.05 -10.69 5.30
CA SER A 128 -18.61 -10.37 6.60
C SER A 128 -17.57 -9.79 7.55
N ASP A 129 -17.85 -8.60 8.09
CA ASP A 129 -17.04 -7.98 9.14
C ASP A 129 -16.96 -8.84 10.40
N VAL A 130 -18.03 -9.59 10.71
CA VAL A 130 -18.09 -10.51 11.86
C VAL A 130 -17.08 -11.64 11.70
N ASP A 131 -16.96 -12.20 10.51
CA ASP A 131 -16.02 -13.28 10.25
C ASP A 131 -14.57 -12.79 10.29
N TYR A 132 -14.33 -11.59 9.80
CA TYR A 132 -13.00 -10.98 9.89
C TYR A 132 -12.57 -10.71 11.33
N LEU A 133 -13.47 -10.20 12.16
CA LEU A 133 -13.20 -9.98 13.58
C LEU A 133 -12.96 -11.29 14.34
N LYS A 134 -13.73 -12.35 14.04
CA LYS A 134 -13.49 -13.69 14.60
C LYS A 134 -12.13 -14.26 14.18
N TRP A 135 -11.78 -14.07 12.91
CA TRP A 135 -10.48 -14.49 12.41
C TRP A 135 -9.32 -13.77 13.10
N LEU A 136 -9.42 -12.46 13.31
CA LEU A 136 -8.42 -11.70 14.07
C LEU A 136 -8.23 -12.24 15.49
N GLN A 137 -9.31 -12.68 16.16
CA GLN A 137 -9.20 -13.35 17.47
C GLN A 137 -8.47 -14.69 17.35
N GLN A 138 -8.83 -15.50 16.34
CA GLN A 138 -8.26 -16.83 16.15
C GLN A 138 -6.76 -16.84 15.87
N ILE A 139 -6.25 -15.82 15.17
CA ILE A 139 -4.81 -15.68 14.87
C ILE A 139 -4.02 -15.04 16.02
N GLY A 140 -4.71 -14.65 17.11
CA GLY A 140 -4.07 -13.96 18.24
C GLY A 140 -3.50 -12.59 17.85
N TYR A 141 -4.15 -11.87 16.93
CA TYR A 141 -3.66 -10.57 16.47
C TYR A 141 -3.48 -9.60 17.64
N ALA A 142 -4.40 -9.69 18.61
CA ALA A 142 -4.25 -8.98 19.86
C ALA A 142 -4.61 -9.89 21.03
N GLU A 143 -3.72 -9.99 21.98
CA GLU A 143 -3.86 -10.82 23.18
C GLU A 143 -4.84 -10.22 24.21
N ALA A 144 -5.13 -8.92 24.12
CA ALA A 144 -6.01 -8.24 25.06
C ALA A 144 -7.48 -8.70 24.89
N PRO A 145 -8.15 -9.20 25.95
CA PRO A 145 -9.52 -9.71 25.90
C PRO A 145 -10.54 -8.71 25.35
N MET A 146 -10.30 -7.42 25.55
CA MET A 146 -11.20 -6.34 25.12
C MET A 146 -10.88 -5.76 23.75
N TYR A 147 -9.88 -6.27 23.04
CA TYR A 147 -9.42 -5.69 21.76
C TYR A 147 -10.54 -5.56 20.73
N ILE A 148 -11.25 -6.65 20.47
CA ILE A 148 -12.34 -6.65 19.49
C ILE A 148 -13.47 -5.69 19.89
N GLN A 149 -13.75 -5.60 21.18
CA GLN A 149 -14.74 -4.66 21.68
C GLN A 149 -14.32 -3.21 21.44
N SER A 150 -13.06 -2.89 21.71
CA SER A 150 -12.48 -1.56 21.48
C SER A 150 -12.49 -1.18 20.00
N VAL A 151 -12.16 -2.11 19.10
CA VAL A 151 -12.26 -1.92 17.64
C VAL A 151 -13.72 -1.59 17.24
N LYS A 152 -14.69 -2.37 17.73
CA LYS A 152 -16.12 -2.14 17.45
C LYS A 152 -16.60 -0.77 17.96
N GLU A 153 -16.12 -0.34 19.11
CA GLU A 153 -16.49 0.97 19.66
C GLU A 153 -15.93 2.13 18.83
N ILE A 154 -14.69 2.03 18.37
CA ILE A 154 -14.09 3.01 17.46
C ILE A 154 -14.91 3.09 16.17
N MET A 155 -15.26 1.95 15.59
CA MET A 155 -16.08 1.91 14.36
C MET A 155 -17.43 2.60 14.55
N LYS A 156 -18.09 2.41 15.69
CA LYS A 156 -19.42 3.02 15.96
C LYS A 156 -19.35 4.53 16.15
N ARG A 157 -18.29 5.04 16.75
CA ARG A 157 -18.20 6.45 17.16
C ARG A 157 -17.59 7.36 16.09
N ASN A 158 -16.76 6.82 15.22
CA ASN A 158 -15.84 7.63 14.40
C ASN A 158 -15.85 7.29 12.90
N LEU A 159 -16.59 6.26 12.48
CA LEU A 159 -16.62 5.78 11.10
C LEU A 159 -18.05 5.52 10.61
#